data_7203c7669e54ffaceda2b8ae1dfd75ef
#
_entry.id   7203c7669e54ffaceda2b8ae1dfd75ef
#
_cell.length_a   1.000
_cell.length_b   1.000
_cell.length_c   1.000
_cell.angle_alpha   90.00
_cell.angle_beta   90.00
_cell.angle_gamma   90.00
#
_symmetry.space_group_name_H-M   'P 1'
#
loop_
_entity.id
_entity.type
_entity.pdbx_description
1 polymer ?
#
loop_
_entity_poly.entity_id
_entity_poly.type
_entity_poly.pdbx_seq_one_letter_code
_entity_poly.pdbx_strand_id
1 'polypeptide(L)'
;MASGLAKRFGSNKLLAEFDRKPLLCRAFAVTEGLHRVVVTRSTEVQALCEECGIPVLHHALPFHSDTVRLGLEYLLPRFPAMSGCVFLPGDQPLLTRKTLCGMVSAFCAEPDRKSQIFRLCEPQSGTPGSPVLFGADYFEELHSLPEGKGGGVVVKRHAEKVTLFPVRHSAELMDADTPDVLAELKMIFQNDSFYR
;
A
#
# COMPACT_ATOMS: atom_id res chain seq x y z
N MET A 1 -3.02 -1.02 -3.46
CA MET A 1 -4.38 -0.50 -3.72
C MET A 1 -4.29 0.61 -4.75
N ALA A 2 -5.02 0.50 -5.87
CA ALA A 2 -4.88 1.36 -7.06
C ALA A 2 -6.25 1.84 -7.59
N SER A 3 -7.27 1.92 -6.72
CA SER A 3 -8.66 2.24 -7.09
C SER A 3 -9.06 3.71 -6.88
N GLY A 4 -8.12 4.59 -6.51
CA GLY A 4 -8.37 6.02 -6.33
C GLY A 4 -8.70 6.71 -7.65
N LEU A 5 -9.82 7.49 -7.68
CA LEU A 5 -10.13 8.40 -8.77
C LEU A 5 -9.28 9.66 -8.59
N ALA A 6 -8.23 9.83 -9.37
CA ALA A 6 -7.28 10.95 -9.31
C ALA A 6 -7.91 12.28 -9.80
N LYS A 7 -9.01 12.73 -9.17
CA LYS A 7 -9.77 13.93 -9.59
C LYS A 7 -8.93 15.23 -9.62
N ARG A 8 -7.88 15.32 -8.80
CA ARG A 8 -7.01 16.51 -8.71
C ARG A 8 -5.82 16.48 -9.67
N PHE A 9 -5.55 15.33 -10.28
CA PHE A 9 -4.38 15.13 -11.13
C PHE A 9 -4.69 15.33 -12.63
N GLY A 10 -5.97 15.40 -13.03
CA GLY A 10 -6.40 15.55 -14.43
C GLY A 10 -6.25 14.29 -15.30
N SER A 11 -5.46 13.32 -14.83
CA SER A 11 -5.23 12.00 -15.44
C SER A 11 -5.00 10.96 -14.34
N ASN A 12 -4.81 9.69 -14.71
CA ASN A 12 -4.50 8.66 -13.72
C ASN A 12 -3.08 8.84 -13.17
N LYS A 13 -2.96 9.37 -11.94
CA LYS A 13 -1.68 9.66 -11.29
C LYS A 13 -0.73 8.45 -11.20
N LEU A 14 -1.27 7.22 -11.14
CA LEU A 14 -0.47 5.99 -11.05
C LEU A 14 0.28 5.68 -12.34
N LEU A 15 -0.16 6.28 -13.46
CA LEU A 15 0.47 6.17 -14.77
C LEU A 15 1.38 7.36 -15.09
N ALA A 16 1.39 8.39 -14.24
CA ALA A 16 2.30 9.51 -14.41
C ALA A 16 3.76 9.02 -14.37
N GLU A 17 4.61 9.62 -15.19
CA GLU A 17 6.01 9.24 -15.25
C GLU A 17 6.74 9.54 -13.94
N PHE A 18 7.44 8.54 -13.40
CA PHE A 18 8.38 8.66 -12.30
C PHE A 18 9.61 7.80 -12.62
N ASP A 19 10.78 8.42 -12.73
CA ASP A 19 12.03 7.74 -13.11
C ASP A 19 11.88 6.90 -14.41
N ARG A 20 11.37 7.53 -15.47
CA ARG A 20 11.15 6.95 -16.82
C ARG A 20 10.17 5.78 -16.88
N LYS A 21 9.41 5.53 -15.84
CA LYS A 21 8.40 4.46 -15.75
C LYS A 21 7.11 5.02 -15.14
N PRO A 22 5.97 4.38 -15.33
CA PRO A 22 4.78 4.72 -14.56
C PRO A 22 5.03 4.65 -13.06
N LEU A 23 4.49 5.62 -12.30
CA LEU A 23 4.66 5.75 -10.86
C LEU A 23 4.34 4.44 -10.11
N LEU A 24 3.30 3.72 -10.53
CA LEU A 24 2.90 2.44 -9.92
C LEU A 24 4.03 1.37 -9.97
N CYS A 25 4.96 1.46 -10.93
CA CYS A 25 6.09 0.54 -11.00
C CYS A 25 7.00 0.60 -9.76
N ARG A 26 6.96 1.71 -9.02
CA ARG A 26 7.66 1.82 -7.72
C ARG A 26 7.05 0.87 -6.69
N ALA A 27 5.73 0.80 -6.61
CA ALA A 27 5.04 -0.16 -5.74
C ALA A 27 5.32 -1.62 -6.16
N PHE A 28 5.48 -1.89 -7.46
CA PHE A 28 5.88 -3.22 -7.94
C PHE A 28 7.28 -3.60 -7.46
N ALA A 29 8.25 -2.69 -7.56
CA ALA A 29 9.61 -2.91 -7.10
C ALA A 29 9.69 -3.14 -5.59
N VAL A 30 8.97 -2.32 -4.81
CA VAL A 30 8.94 -2.44 -3.34
C VAL A 30 8.36 -3.77 -2.87
N THR A 31 7.39 -4.33 -3.61
CA THR A 31 6.70 -5.59 -3.28
C THR A 31 7.25 -6.81 -4.01
N GLU A 32 8.40 -6.69 -4.67
CA GLU A 32 9.03 -7.82 -5.36
C GLU A 32 9.32 -8.98 -4.40
N GLY A 33 9.03 -10.22 -4.84
CA GLY A 33 9.19 -11.42 -4.02
C GLY A 33 8.10 -11.66 -2.97
N LEU A 34 7.13 -10.74 -2.82
CA LEU A 34 5.94 -10.96 -1.99
C LEU A 34 4.78 -11.49 -2.84
N HIS A 35 3.93 -12.33 -2.24
CA HIS A 35 2.63 -12.63 -2.84
C HIS A 35 1.78 -11.37 -2.85
N ARG A 36 1.28 -11.00 -4.03
CA ARG A 36 0.64 -9.70 -4.22
C ARG A 36 -0.48 -9.75 -5.25
N VAL A 37 -1.39 -8.81 -5.15
CA VAL A 37 -2.40 -8.51 -6.15
C VAL A 37 -2.63 -7.00 -6.20
N VAL A 38 -2.78 -6.46 -7.40
CA VAL A 38 -3.27 -5.10 -7.59
C VAL A 38 -4.77 -5.12 -7.76
N VAL A 39 -5.49 -4.31 -7.00
CA VAL A 39 -6.94 -4.14 -7.17
C VAL A 39 -7.19 -2.72 -7.69
N THR A 40 -7.84 -2.60 -8.85
CA THR A 40 -7.98 -1.34 -9.57
C THR A 40 -9.34 -1.19 -10.23
N ARG A 41 -9.72 0.08 -10.50
CA ARG A 41 -10.88 0.44 -11.32
C ARG A 41 -10.48 1.03 -12.68
N SER A 42 -9.18 1.12 -12.96
CA SER A 42 -8.66 1.65 -14.23
C SER A 42 -8.22 0.51 -15.13
N THR A 43 -8.74 0.52 -16.36
CA THR A 43 -8.34 -0.40 -17.42
C THR A 43 -6.89 -0.19 -17.85
N GLU A 44 -6.40 1.05 -17.79
CA GLU A 44 -5.01 1.37 -18.13
C GLU A 44 -4.04 0.82 -17.05
N VAL A 45 -4.43 0.89 -15.77
CA VAL A 45 -3.65 0.27 -14.67
C VAL A 45 -3.69 -1.25 -14.79
N GLN A 46 -4.82 -1.83 -15.18
CA GLN A 46 -4.91 -3.26 -15.46
C GLN A 46 -3.94 -3.65 -16.58
N ALA A 47 -3.95 -2.95 -17.70
CA ALA A 47 -3.05 -3.23 -18.83
C ALA A 47 -1.57 -3.16 -18.41
N LEU A 48 -1.18 -2.13 -17.66
CA LEU A 48 0.17 -2.02 -17.12
C LEU A 48 0.55 -3.21 -16.21
N CYS A 49 -0.36 -3.66 -15.34
CA CYS A 49 -0.11 -4.81 -14.48
C CYS A 49 0.08 -6.09 -15.30
N GLU A 50 -0.75 -6.33 -16.31
CA GLU A 50 -0.68 -7.49 -17.22
C GLU A 50 0.65 -7.48 -17.99
N GLU A 51 1.05 -6.33 -18.54
CA GLU A 51 2.34 -6.15 -19.21
C GLU A 51 3.54 -6.46 -18.28
N CYS A 52 3.44 -6.07 -17.01
CA CYS A 52 4.47 -6.32 -16.00
C CYS A 52 4.38 -7.72 -15.35
N GLY A 53 3.42 -8.57 -15.73
CA GLY A 53 3.20 -9.88 -15.11
C GLY A 53 2.74 -9.82 -13.66
N ILE A 54 2.07 -8.74 -13.25
CA ILE A 54 1.56 -8.53 -11.89
C ILE A 54 0.10 -8.98 -11.82
N PRO A 55 -0.27 -9.89 -10.90
CA PRO A 55 -1.66 -10.26 -10.69
C PRO A 55 -2.53 -9.02 -10.43
N VAL A 56 -3.65 -8.91 -11.15
CA VAL A 56 -4.54 -7.75 -11.07
C VAL A 56 -6.00 -8.18 -11.05
N LEU A 57 -6.80 -7.46 -10.27
CA LEU A 57 -8.26 -7.53 -10.25
C LEU A 57 -8.82 -6.18 -10.68
N HIS A 58 -9.49 -6.18 -11.82
CA HIS A 58 -10.26 -5.02 -12.27
C HIS A 58 -11.70 -5.13 -11.78
N HIS A 59 -12.28 -4.02 -11.29
CA HIS A 59 -13.66 -3.96 -10.84
C HIS A 59 -14.29 -2.59 -11.09
N ALA A 60 -15.63 -2.56 -11.14
CA ALA A 60 -16.41 -1.33 -11.29
C ALA A 60 -17.10 -0.88 -9.99
N LEU A 61 -16.88 -1.58 -8.89
CA LEU A 61 -17.54 -1.30 -7.61
C LEU A 61 -17.09 0.06 -7.06
N PRO A 62 -18.00 0.84 -6.41
CA PRO A 62 -17.75 2.25 -6.14
C PRO A 62 -16.87 2.51 -4.92
N PHE A 63 -16.79 1.59 -3.96
CA PHE A 63 -16.26 1.87 -2.64
C PHE A 63 -14.82 1.39 -2.45
N HIS A 64 -14.10 2.07 -1.57
CA HIS A 64 -12.76 1.67 -1.14
C HIS A 64 -12.77 0.33 -0.37
N SER A 65 -13.82 0.07 0.40
CA SER A 65 -14.05 -1.22 1.06
C SER A 65 -14.08 -2.40 0.08
N ASP A 66 -14.62 -2.21 -1.13
CA ASP A 66 -14.60 -3.25 -2.16
C ASP A 66 -13.17 -3.62 -2.59
N THR A 67 -12.29 -2.63 -2.71
CA THR A 67 -10.87 -2.85 -3.04
C THR A 67 -10.18 -3.71 -1.99
N VAL A 68 -10.46 -3.46 -0.70
CA VAL A 68 -9.92 -4.25 0.41
C VAL A 68 -10.45 -5.67 0.37
N ARG A 69 -11.78 -5.82 0.27
CA ARG A 69 -12.47 -7.12 0.23
C ARG A 69 -11.99 -7.97 -0.93
N LEU A 70 -12.00 -7.45 -2.16
CA LEU A 70 -11.55 -8.18 -3.36
C LEU A 70 -10.09 -8.63 -3.26
N GLY A 71 -9.22 -7.81 -2.68
CA GLY A 71 -7.82 -8.19 -2.44
C GLY A 71 -7.69 -9.39 -1.53
N LEU A 72 -8.45 -9.43 -0.42
CA LEU A 72 -8.49 -10.56 0.50
C LEU A 72 -9.11 -11.81 -0.14
N GLU A 73 -10.23 -11.67 -0.85
CA GLU A 73 -10.88 -12.77 -1.57
C GLU A 73 -9.96 -13.43 -2.62
N TYR A 74 -9.05 -12.65 -3.20
CA TYR A 74 -8.04 -13.18 -4.12
C TYR A 74 -6.93 -13.93 -3.39
N LEU A 75 -6.41 -13.36 -2.28
CA LEU A 75 -5.22 -13.88 -1.60
C LEU A 75 -5.52 -15.08 -0.69
N LEU A 76 -6.62 -15.04 0.07
CA LEU A 76 -6.91 -16.06 1.10
C LEU A 76 -7.00 -17.49 0.54
N PRO A 77 -7.71 -17.77 -0.57
CA PRO A 77 -7.78 -19.13 -1.11
C PRO A 77 -6.44 -19.63 -1.68
N ARG A 78 -5.57 -18.70 -2.10
CA ARG A 78 -4.25 -19.04 -2.68
C ARG A 78 -3.18 -19.22 -1.63
N PHE A 79 -3.33 -18.52 -0.49
CA PHE A 79 -2.35 -18.51 0.60
C PHE A 79 -3.06 -18.71 1.96
N PRO A 80 -3.66 -19.87 2.22
CA PRO A 80 -4.49 -20.10 3.42
C PRO A 80 -3.70 -20.03 4.74
N ALA A 81 -2.37 -20.18 4.69
CA ALA A 81 -1.48 -20.05 5.84
C ALA A 81 -0.99 -18.62 6.09
N MET A 82 -1.50 -17.62 5.34
CA MET A 82 -1.11 -16.22 5.48
C MET A 82 -1.41 -15.70 6.88
N SER A 83 -0.37 -15.22 7.59
CA SER A 83 -0.52 -14.68 8.95
C SER A 83 -0.76 -13.18 8.99
N GLY A 84 -0.62 -12.47 7.87
CA GLY A 84 -0.88 -11.03 7.76
C GLY A 84 -0.90 -10.56 6.31
N CYS A 85 -1.49 -9.39 6.08
CA CYS A 85 -1.59 -8.76 4.77
C CYS A 85 -1.24 -7.28 4.85
N VAL A 86 -0.37 -6.80 3.95
CA VAL A 86 -0.02 -5.38 3.80
C VAL A 86 -0.98 -4.72 2.80
N PHE A 87 -1.59 -3.63 3.22
CA PHE A 87 -2.39 -2.76 2.35
C PHE A 87 -1.55 -1.55 1.95
N LEU A 88 -0.96 -1.65 0.76
CA LEU A 88 -0.03 -0.67 0.21
C LEU A 88 -0.76 0.28 -0.76
N PRO A 89 -0.73 1.62 -0.55
CA PRO A 89 -1.10 2.61 -1.57
C PRO A 89 -0.16 2.50 -2.79
N GLY A 90 -0.71 2.75 -3.98
CA GLY A 90 0.10 2.71 -5.21
C GLY A 90 0.84 4.01 -5.53
N ASP A 91 0.66 5.05 -4.74
CA ASP A 91 1.05 6.44 -4.99
C ASP A 91 2.14 6.98 -4.05
N GLN A 92 2.85 6.08 -3.35
CA GLN A 92 4.01 6.39 -2.50
C GLN A 92 5.33 5.99 -3.20
N PRO A 93 5.85 6.81 -4.13
CA PRO A 93 6.97 6.38 -4.99
C PRO A 93 8.31 6.30 -4.27
N LEU A 94 8.45 6.95 -3.11
CA LEU A 94 9.69 6.95 -2.33
C LEU A 94 9.71 5.89 -1.22
N LEU A 95 8.63 5.15 -1.00
CA LEU A 95 8.68 4.01 -0.10
C LEU A 95 9.74 3.03 -0.58
N THR A 96 10.61 2.61 0.33
CA THR A 96 11.71 1.69 -0.02
C THR A 96 11.35 0.25 0.33
N ARG A 97 11.91 -0.69 -0.46
CA ARG A 97 11.81 -2.12 -0.15
C ARG A 97 12.39 -2.44 1.23
N LYS A 98 13.47 -1.75 1.63
CA LYS A 98 14.12 -1.95 2.92
C LYS A 98 13.19 -1.61 4.08
N THR A 99 12.45 -0.51 3.99
CA THR A 99 11.44 -0.12 4.99
C THR A 99 10.28 -1.11 5.03
N LEU A 100 9.72 -1.49 3.87
CA LEU A 100 8.63 -2.46 3.82
C LEU A 100 9.04 -3.82 4.37
N CYS A 101 10.18 -4.37 3.93
CA CYS A 101 10.69 -5.65 4.42
C CYS A 101 11.05 -5.59 5.90
N GLY A 102 11.57 -4.46 6.39
CA GLY A 102 11.82 -4.24 7.81
C GLY A 102 10.56 -4.34 8.66
N MET A 103 9.49 -3.67 8.24
CA MET A 103 8.17 -3.76 8.89
C MET A 103 7.62 -5.19 8.88
N VAL A 104 7.69 -5.87 7.72
CA VAL A 104 7.23 -7.26 7.59
C VAL A 104 8.06 -8.19 8.48
N SER A 105 9.37 -8.01 8.54
CA SER A 105 10.25 -8.83 9.41
C SER A 105 9.95 -8.61 10.89
N ALA A 106 9.73 -7.36 11.31
CA ALA A 106 9.34 -7.05 12.68
C ALA A 106 7.99 -7.70 13.04
N PHE A 107 6.99 -7.61 12.14
CA PHE A 107 5.71 -8.30 12.31
C PHE A 107 5.88 -9.83 12.43
N CYS A 108 6.70 -10.43 11.57
CA CYS A 108 6.94 -11.89 11.60
C CYS A 108 7.64 -12.36 12.87
N ALA A 109 8.40 -11.50 13.54
CA ALA A 109 9.08 -11.79 14.79
C ALA A 109 8.13 -11.78 16.00
N GLU A 110 6.96 -11.15 15.90
CA GLU A 110 5.98 -11.14 16.98
C GLU A 110 5.36 -12.53 17.18
N PRO A 111 5.38 -13.07 18.42
CA PRO A 111 4.74 -14.36 18.74
C PRO A 111 3.25 -14.36 18.37
N ASP A 112 2.55 -13.29 18.72
CA ASP A 112 1.10 -13.12 18.50
C ASP A 112 0.80 -12.28 17.26
N ARG A 113 1.64 -12.39 16.20
CA ARG A 113 1.54 -11.56 15.00
C ARG A 113 0.17 -11.54 14.33
N LYS A 114 -0.61 -12.62 14.46
CA LYS A 114 -1.96 -12.67 13.87
C LYS A 114 -2.92 -11.65 14.47
N SER A 115 -2.71 -11.27 15.73
CA SER A 115 -3.49 -10.26 16.45
C SER A 115 -2.83 -8.86 16.49
N GLN A 116 -1.76 -8.63 15.71
CA GLN A 116 -1.06 -7.35 15.65
C GLN A 116 -1.42 -6.55 14.39
N ILE A 117 -1.33 -5.23 14.51
CA ILE A 117 -1.42 -4.29 13.38
C ILE A 117 -0.12 -3.49 13.37
N PHE A 118 0.61 -3.51 12.25
CA PHE A 118 1.79 -2.69 12.06
C PHE A 118 1.48 -1.55 11.12
N ARG A 119 1.95 -0.36 11.45
CA ARG A 119 1.74 0.83 10.64
C ARG A 119 3.02 1.64 10.53
N LEU A 120 3.37 2.08 9.33
CA LEU A 120 4.49 3.00 9.18
C LEU A 120 4.18 4.34 9.85
N CYS A 121 5.21 4.97 10.38
CA CYS A 121 5.09 6.30 11.00
C CYS A 121 6.29 7.18 10.65
N GLU A 122 6.09 8.48 10.76
CA GLU A 122 7.12 9.49 10.69
C GLU A 122 8.10 9.32 11.87
N PRO A 123 9.43 9.32 11.63
CA PRO A 123 10.40 8.91 12.66
C PRO A 123 10.52 9.86 13.84
N GLN A 124 10.24 11.16 13.66
CA GLN A 124 10.41 12.16 14.72
C GLN A 124 9.11 12.41 15.48
N SER A 125 8.00 12.57 14.78
CA SER A 125 6.70 12.89 15.39
C SER A 125 5.90 11.66 15.79
N GLY A 126 6.22 10.48 15.24
CA GLY A 126 5.39 9.29 15.36
C GLY A 126 4.06 9.38 14.60
N THR A 127 3.89 10.41 13.75
CA THR A 127 2.66 10.57 12.96
C THR A 127 2.42 9.34 12.08
N PRO A 128 1.28 8.65 12.24
CA PRO A 128 1.04 7.41 11.51
C PRO A 128 0.77 7.66 10.02
N GLY A 129 1.40 6.86 9.16
CA GLY A 129 1.25 6.86 7.70
C GLY A 129 0.74 5.53 7.14
N SER A 130 0.96 5.32 5.85
CA SER A 130 0.75 4.06 5.14
C SER A 130 2.09 3.51 4.65
N PRO A 131 2.20 2.24 4.33
CA PRO A 131 1.21 1.16 4.40
C PRO A 131 0.84 0.70 5.81
N VAL A 132 -0.24 -0.10 5.89
CA VAL A 132 -0.66 -0.79 7.10
C VAL A 132 -0.63 -2.30 6.86
N LEU A 133 -0.06 -3.05 7.79
CA LEU A 133 -0.06 -4.51 7.83
C LEU A 133 -1.02 -4.96 8.92
N PHE A 134 -2.00 -5.78 8.55
CA PHE A 134 -2.93 -6.38 9.48
C PHE A 134 -2.63 -7.86 9.64
N GLY A 135 -2.64 -8.35 10.86
CA GLY A 135 -2.61 -9.76 11.17
C GLY A 135 -3.90 -10.48 10.75
N ALA A 136 -3.82 -11.79 10.65
CA ALA A 136 -4.90 -12.60 10.08
C ALA A 136 -6.21 -12.54 10.88
N ASP A 137 -6.16 -12.26 12.19
CA ASP A 137 -7.34 -12.15 13.05
C ASP A 137 -8.28 -11.00 12.64
N TYR A 138 -7.76 -10.02 11.86
CA TYR A 138 -8.54 -8.88 11.36
C TYR A 138 -9.13 -9.09 9.96
N PHE A 139 -8.86 -10.21 9.29
CA PHE A 139 -9.29 -10.41 7.90
C PHE A 139 -10.80 -10.43 7.74
N GLU A 140 -11.52 -11.04 8.67
CA GLU A 140 -13.00 -11.06 8.68
C GLU A 140 -13.57 -9.63 8.80
N GLU A 141 -13.01 -8.83 9.71
CA GLU A 141 -13.43 -7.44 9.91
C GLU A 141 -13.11 -6.56 8.70
N LEU A 142 -11.92 -6.76 8.08
CA LEU A 142 -11.53 -6.08 6.85
C LEU A 142 -12.38 -6.49 5.65
N HIS A 143 -12.83 -7.75 5.59
CA HIS A 143 -13.73 -8.24 4.56
C HIS A 143 -15.13 -7.62 4.70
N SER A 144 -15.58 -7.36 5.94
CA SER A 144 -16.91 -6.83 6.30
C SER A 144 -16.90 -5.31 6.52
N LEU A 145 -15.95 -4.56 5.95
CA LEU A 145 -15.90 -3.10 6.11
C LEU A 145 -17.18 -2.42 5.61
N PRO A 146 -17.70 -1.42 6.35
CA PRO A 146 -18.80 -0.60 5.86
C PRO A 146 -18.46 0.10 4.54
N GLU A 147 -19.47 0.38 3.72
CA GLU A 147 -19.31 1.09 2.45
C GLU A 147 -18.51 2.38 2.60
N GLY A 148 -17.56 2.59 1.71
CA GLY A 148 -16.72 3.78 1.68
C GLY A 148 -15.67 3.87 2.81
N LYS A 149 -15.62 2.89 3.71
CA LYS A 149 -14.58 2.84 4.75
C LYS A 149 -13.39 2.00 4.29
N GLY A 150 -12.22 2.30 4.83
CA GLY A 150 -10.99 1.52 4.65
C GLY A 150 -10.53 0.91 5.97
N GLY A 151 -9.39 0.23 5.97
CA GLY A 151 -8.80 -0.41 7.14
C GLY A 151 -8.56 0.51 8.34
N GLY A 152 -8.56 1.83 8.14
CA GLY A 152 -8.44 2.81 9.23
C GLY A 152 -9.53 2.70 10.31
N VAL A 153 -10.70 2.11 9.99
CA VAL A 153 -11.75 1.83 10.99
C VAL A 153 -11.29 0.73 11.94
N VAL A 154 -10.68 -0.33 11.38
CA VAL A 154 -10.13 -1.46 12.15
C VAL A 154 -8.96 -0.96 13.03
N VAL A 155 -8.06 -0.17 12.46
CA VAL A 155 -6.96 0.46 13.22
C VAL A 155 -7.46 1.25 14.44
N LYS A 156 -8.52 2.05 14.25
CA LYS A 156 -9.10 2.85 15.35
C LYS A 156 -9.77 1.99 16.43
N ARG A 157 -10.41 0.90 16.03
CA ARG A 157 -11.10 -0.01 16.95
C ARG A 157 -10.14 -0.83 17.80
N HIS A 158 -8.96 -1.13 17.25
CA HIS A 158 -7.92 -1.94 17.88
C HIS A 158 -6.64 -1.14 18.09
N ALA A 159 -6.77 0.11 18.55
CA ALA A 159 -5.64 1.03 18.69
C ALA A 159 -4.54 0.49 19.63
N GLU A 160 -4.91 -0.31 20.62
CA GLU A 160 -4.00 -0.96 21.58
C GLU A 160 -3.15 -2.10 20.95
N LYS A 161 -3.54 -2.57 19.75
CA LYS A 161 -2.82 -3.59 18.98
C LYS A 161 -1.94 -3.01 17.88
N VAL A 162 -1.87 -1.68 17.80
CA VAL A 162 -1.12 -0.99 16.76
C VAL A 162 0.32 -0.77 17.20
N THR A 163 1.25 -1.35 16.47
CA THR A 163 2.68 -1.08 16.56
C THR A 163 3.09 -0.12 15.45
N LEU A 164 3.68 1.01 15.85
CA LEU A 164 4.23 1.99 14.91
C LEU A 164 5.66 1.59 14.52
N PHE A 165 5.92 1.49 13.22
CA PHE A 165 7.23 1.18 12.67
C PHE A 165 7.77 2.43 11.95
N PRO A 166 8.83 3.07 12.47
CA PRO A 166 9.33 4.31 11.89
C PRO A 166 9.98 4.06 10.52
N VAL A 167 9.64 4.91 9.54
CA VAL A 167 10.37 4.98 8.28
C VAL A 167 11.77 5.56 8.51
N ARG A 168 12.65 5.44 7.53
CA ARG A 168 13.99 6.01 7.63
C ARG A 168 14.01 7.50 7.29
N HIS A 169 13.19 7.88 6.32
CA HIS A 169 13.03 9.27 5.86
C HIS A 169 11.55 9.57 5.69
N SER A 170 11.09 10.71 6.19
CA SER A 170 9.69 11.13 6.15
C SER A 170 9.09 11.14 4.75
N ALA A 171 9.92 11.38 3.72
CA ALA A 171 9.48 11.35 2.33
C ALA A 171 8.99 9.97 1.84
N GLU A 172 9.35 8.87 2.53
CA GLU A 172 8.80 7.55 2.23
C GLU A 172 7.28 7.45 2.43
N LEU A 173 6.70 8.34 3.24
CA LEU A 173 5.26 8.39 3.54
C LEU A 173 4.48 9.37 2.66
N MET A 174 5.14 10.10 1.77
CA MET A 174 4.49 11.11 0.94
C MET A 174 3.73 10.46 -0.22
N ASP A 175 2.45 10.84 -0.36
CA ASP A 175 1.59 10.45 -1.48
C ASP A 175 1.73 11.45 -2.63
N ALA A 176 1.82 10.99 -3.87
CA ALA A 176 1.83 11.83 -5.07
C ALA A 176 0.42 12.32 -5.41
N ASP A 177 -0.15 13.21 -4.58
CA ASP A 177 -1.55 13.64 -4.71
C ASP A 177 -1.78 14.73 -5.75
N THR A 178 -0.75 15.52 -6.06
CA THR A 178 -0.80 16.60 -7.05
C THR A 178 0.43 16.57 -7.96
N PRO A 179 0.39 17.20 -9.16
CA PRO A 179 1.55 17.34 -10.03
C PRO A 179 2.75 18.01 -9.34
N ASP A 180 2.50 19.01 -8.47
CA ASP A 180 3.56 19.74 -7.75
C ASP A 180 4.26 18.82 -6.74
N VAL A 181 3.49 18.05 -5.96
CA VAL A 181 4.06 17.05 -5.03
C VAL A 181 4.81 15.97 -5.81
N LEU A 182 4.30 15.52 -6.96
CA LEU A 182 5.03 14.58 -7.81
C LEU A 182 6.37 15.15 -8.29
N ALA A 183 6.42 16.43 -8.66
CA ALA A 183 7.67 17.09 -9.06
C ALA A 183 8.66 17.17 -7.89
N GLU A 184 8.19 17.50 -6.69
CA GLU A 184 9.00 17.49 -5.47
C GLU A 184 9.58 16.09 -5.19
N LEU A 185 8.75 15.05 -5.25
CA LEU A 185 9.18 13.66 -5.03
C LEU A 185 10.21 13.20 -6.06
N LYS A 186 10.11 13.65 -7.33
CA LYS A 186 11.12 13.39 -8.37
C LYS A 186 12.45 14.04 -8.01
N MET A 187 12.44 15.28 -7.52
CA MET A 187 13.66 15.97 -7.10
C MET A 187 14.34 15.26 -5.92
N ILE A 188 13.57 14.85 -4.91
CA ILE A 188 14.09 14.07 -3.79
C ILE A 188 14.73 12.77 -4.29
N PHE A 189 14.04 12.02 -5.16
CA PHE A 189 14.54 10.76 -5.72
C PHE A 189 15.86 10.95 -6.50
N GLN A 190 15.97 12.01 -7.26
CA GLN A 190 17.17 12.29 -8.08
C GLN A 190 18.38 12.71 -7.24
N ASN A 191 18.14 13.44 -6.15
CA ASN A 191 19.20 14.05 -5.34
C ASN A 191 19.67 13.17 -4.19
N ASP A 192 18.88 12.17 -3.77
CA ASP A 192 19.22 11.30 -2.64
C ASP A 192 19.43 9.85 -3.09
N SER A 193 20.68 9.37 -2.91
CA SER A 193 21.07 8.00 -3.25
C SER A 193 20.36 6.92 -2.41
N PHE A 194 19.74 7.31 -1.31
CA PHE A 194 18.95 6.41 -0.46
C PHE A 194 17.78 5.74 -1.21
N TYR A 195 17.19 6.41 -2.19
CA TYR A 195 16.02 5.94 -2.93
C TYR A 195 16.35 5.21 -4.24
N ARG A 196 17.61 5.13 -4.64
CA ARG A 196 18.09 4.51 -5.89
C ARG A 196 18.43 3.03 -5.77
#